data_bffc8d71c9b2559fea5d3dbb3705ec83
#
_entry.id   bffc8d71c9b2559fea5d3dbb3705ec83
#
_cell.length_a   1.000
_cell.length_b   1.000
_cell.length_c   1.000
_cell.angle_alpha   90.00
_cell.angle_beta   90.00
_cell.angle_gamma   90.00
#
_symmetry.space_group_name_H-M   'P 1'
#
loop_
_entity.id
_entity.type
_entity.pdbx_description
1 polymer ?
#
loop_
_entity_poly.entity_id
_entity_poly.type
_entity_poly.pdbx_seq_one_letter_code
_entity_poly.pdbx_strand_id
1 'polypeptide(L)'
;MCQLTLLLILTSGHCVRAADTPNIIIVMVDDMGYSDLGYFGSAIETPVLDNLASHGVTFSNFYNTARCWSTRASLMTGFYPQQVNKAMSFGPKAPFGYQGNIPRETKFLSE
;
A
#
# COMPACT_ATOMS: atom_id res chain seq x y z
N MET A 1 -63.18 2.54 -11.53
CA MET A 1 -62.12 2.68 -12.53
C MET A 1 -60.91 3.30 -11.82
N CYS A 2 -59.95 2.46 -11.45
CA CYS A 2 -58.76 2.89 -10.72
C CYS A 2 -57.63 3.10 -11.73
N GLN A 3 -57.23 4.34 -11.92
CA GLN A 3 -56.11 4.70 -12.83
C GLN A 3 -54.81 4.53 -12.07
N LEU A 4 -54.05 3.52 -12.44
CA LEU A 4 -52.72 3.23 -11.92
C LEU A 4 -51.71 4.10 -12.68
N THR A 5 -51.24 5.17 -12.06
CA THR A 5 -50.21 6.06 -12.63
C THR A 5 -48.85 5.38 -12.37
N LEU A 6 -48.26 4.81 -13.43
CA LEU A 6 -46.92 4.24 -13.42
C LEU A 6 -45.88 5.39 -13.43
N LEU A 7 -45.27 5.64 -12.26
CA LEU A 7 -44.21 6.61 -12.11
C LEU A 7 -42.91 6.00 -12.66
N LEU A 8 -42.51 6.40 -13.85
CA LEU A 8 -41.28 5.99 -14.49
C LEU A 8 -40.12 6.83 -13.87
N ILE A 9 -39.43 6.24 -12.89
CA ILE A 9 -38.19 6.83 -12.34
C ILE A 9 -37.10 6.62 -13.37
N LEU A 10 -36.80 7.64 -14.17
CA LEU A 10 -35.60 7.75 -14.98
C LEU A 10 -34.41 7.93 -14.03
N THR A 11 -33.81 6.80 -13.59
CA THR A 11 -32.48 6.87 -13.02
C THR A 11 -31.51 7.31 -14.11
N SER A 12 -31.19 8.61 -14.11
CA SER A 12 -30.06 9.12 -14.87
C SER A 12 -28.81 8.37 -14.42
N GLY A 13 -28.45 7.33 -15.17
CA GLY A 13 -27.19 6.63 -15.00
C GLY A 13 -26.08 7.65 -15.17
N HIS A 14 -25.55 8.13 -14.07
CA HIS A 14 -24.28 8.85 -14.08
C HIS A 14 -23.25 7.83 -14.55
N CYS A 15 -22.93 7.88 -15.83
CA CYS A 15 -21.78 7.18 -16.37
C CYS A 15 -20.57 7.77 -15.65
N VAL A 16 -20.12 7.10 -14.59
CA VAL A 16 -18.85 7.43 -13.97
C VAL A 16 -17.80 7.15 -15.04
N ARG A 17 -17.43 8.21 -15.76
CA ARG A 17 -16.31 8.17 -16.68
C ARG A 17 -15.12 7.73 -15.84
N ALA A 18 -14.55 6.57 -16.15
CA ALA A 18 -13.29 6.15 -15.55
C ALA A 18 -12.32 7.31 -15.75
N ALA A 19 -11.97 7.97 -14.67
CA ALA A 19 -10.95 9.01 -14.69
C ALA A 19 -9.70 8.40 -15.31
N ASP A 20 -8.96 9.19 -16.06
CA ASP A 20 -7.64 8.82 -16.53
C ASP A 20 -6.91 8.13 -15.36
N THR A 21 -6.29 6.98 -15.64
CA THR A 21 -5.62 6.17 -14.61
C THR A 21 -4.73 7.08 -13.76
N PRO A 22 -4.94 7.13 -12.44
CA PRO A 22 -4.21 8.07 -11.60
C PRO A 22 -2.73 7.69 -11.53
N ASN A 23 -1.86 8.68 -11.44
CA ASN A 23 -0.48 8.44 -11.08
C ASN A 23 -0.41 8.01 -9.62
N ILE A 24 0.32 6.94 -9.35
CA ILE A 24 0.50 6.42 -7.99
C ILE A 24 1.96 6.65 -7.60
N ILE A 25 2.16 7.39 -6.51
CA ILE A 25 3.49 7.65 -5.93
C ILE A 25 3.55 6.91 -4.60
N ILE A 26 4.51 6.00 -4.46
CA ILE A 26 4.77 5.28 -3.22
C ILE A 26 6.03 5.86 -2.58
N VAL A 27 5.89 6.44 -1.38
CA VAL A 27 7.01 6.95 -0.59
C VAL A 27 7.23 6.00 0.58
N MET A 28 8.32 5.25 0.55
CA MET A 28 8.72 4.35 1.62
C MET A 28 9.86 4.98 2.40
N VAL A 29 9.61 5.29 3.66
CA VAL A 29 10.61 5.85 4.57
C VAL A 29 11.34 4.70 5.27
N ASP A 30 12.65 4.83 5.44
CA ASP A 30 13.49 3.86 6.14
C ASP A 30 13.64 4.28 7.62
N ASP A 31 13.62 3.31 8.51
CA ASP A 31 13.82 3.46 9.96
C ASP A 31 12.89 4.50 10.65
N MET A 32 11.72 4.78 10.09
CA MET A 32 10.73 5.66 10.70
C MET A 32 9.75 4.87 11.56
N GLY A 33 9.61 5.25 12.83
CA GLY A 33 8.60 4.73 13.73
C GLY A 33 7.25 5.46 13.62
N TYR A 34 6.21 4.86 14.18
CA TYR A 34 4.87 5.44 14.20
C TYR A 34 4.82 6.84 14.81
N SER A 35 5.60 7.05 15.89
CA SER A 35 5.63 8.31 16.66
C SER A 35 6.61 9.35 16.12
N ASP A 36 7.22 9.13 14.96
CA ASP A 36 8.22 10.06 14.41
C ASP A 36 7.61 11.18 13.58
N LEU A 37 6.32 11.07 13.24
CA LEU A 37 5.60 12.11 12.52
C LEU A 37 4.93 13.10 13.48
N GLY A 38 5.01 14.40 13.18
CA GLY A 38 4.35 15.45 13.92
C GLY A 38 2.84 15.22 14.05
N TYR A 39 2.19 14.72 13.02
CA TYR A 39 0.78 14.34 13.03
C TYR A 39 0.40 13.36 14.14
N PHE A 40 1.31 12.51 14.57
CA PHE A 40 1.12 11.57 15.68
C PHE A 40 1.71 12.07 17.03
N GLY A 41 2.09 13.34 17.10
CA GLY A 41 2.55 13.97 18.33
C GLY A 41 4.07 13.93 18.54
N SER A 42 4.84 13.72 17.49
CA SER A 42 6.30 13.84 17.56
C SER A 42 6.75 15.26 17.86
N ALA A 43 7.91 15.40 18.50
CA ALA A 43 8.63 16.66 18.61
C ALA A 43 9.33 17.05 17.29
N ILE A 44 9.40 16.14 16.33
CA ILE A 44 9.95 16.40 15.00
C ILE A 44 8.88 17.08 14.15
N GLU A 45 9.23 18.24 13.59
CA GLU A 45 8.32 18.96 12.69
C GLU A 45 8.31 18.31 11.32
N THR A 46 7.14 17.82 10.90
CA THR A 46 6.91 17.21 9.58
C THR A 46 5.75 17.86 8.82
N PRO A 47 5.80 19.19 8.58
CA PRO A 47 4.63 19.96 8.15
C PRO A 47 4.03 19.50 6.83
N VAL A 48 4.85 18.99 5.89
CA VAL A 48 4.36 18.50 4.60
C VAL A 48 3.62 17.18 4.78
N LEU A 49 4.16 16.25 5.59
CA LEU A 49 3.51 14.97 5.87
C LEU A 49 2.28 15.15 6.74
N ASP A 50 2.32 16.07 7.71
CA ASP A 50 1.19 16.40 8.57
C ASP A 50 0.03 16.98 7.75
N ASN A 51 0.33 17.85 6.80
CA ASN A 51 -0.66 18.39 5.86
C ASN A 51 -1.24 17.29 4.97
N LEU A 52 -0.41 16.38 4.46
CA LEU A 52 -0.88 15.25 3.66
C LEU A 52 -1.79 14.33 4.48
N ALA A 53 -1.41 14.02 5.72
CA ALA A 53 -2.19 13.19 6.62
C ALA A 53 -3.54 13.83 6.99
N SER A 54 -3.59 15.13 7.18
CA SER A 54 -4.82 15.87 7.54
C SER A 54 -5.83 15.96 6.41
N HIS A 55 -5.40 15.84 5.15
CA HIS A 55 -6.26 15.90 3.95
C HIS A 55 -6.46 14.53 3.28
N GLY A 56 -5.79 13.51 3.75
CA GLY A 56 -5.82 12.16 3.20
C GLY A 56 -6.48 11.14 4.12
N VAL A 57 -6.20 9.88 3.85
CA VAL A 57 -6.63 8.75 4.70
C VAL A 57 -5.44 8.26 5.49
N THR A 58 -5.57 8.24 6.81
CA THR A 58 -4.55 7.72 7.72
C THR A 58 -4.97 6.35 8.26
N PHE A 59 -4.12 5.35 8.11
CA PHE A 59 -4.33 4.03 8.66
C PHE A 59 -3.66 3.92 10.03
N SER A 60 -4.44 3.71 11.09
CA SER A 60 -3.92 3.53 12.45
C SER A 60 -3.29 2.16 12.69
N ASN A 61 -3.71 1.15 11.94
CA ASN A 61 -3.27 -0.23 12.06
C ASN A 61 -2.74 -0.73 10.72
N PHE A 62 -1.57 -0.24 10.32
CA PHE A 62 -0.91 -0.64 9.08
C PHE A 62 0.43 -1.28 9.41
N TYR A 63 0.53 -2.59 9.17
CA TYR A 63 1.71 -3.37 9.54
C TYR A 63 2.59 -3.65 8.33
N ASN A 64 3.89 -3.69 8.59
CA ASN A 64 4.88 -4.14 7.64
C ASN A 64 5.63 -5.39 8.18
N THR A 65 6.68 -5.82 7.54
CA THR A 65 7.46 -7.00 7.97
C THR A 65 8.59 -6.66 8.95
N ALA A 66 8.57 -5.46 9.52
CA ALA A 66 9.53 -4.93 10.50
C ALA A 66 11.01 -4.94 10.06
N ARG A 67 11.28 -5.13 8.76
CA ARG A 67 12.61 -5.04 8.18
C ARG A 67 12.57 -4.40 6.79
N CYS A 68 13.55 -3.56 6.50
CA CYS A 68 13.62 -2.79 5.26
C CYS A 68 13.56 -3.67 4.00
N TRP A 69 14.43 -4.67 3.87
CA TRP A 69 14.47 -5.51 2.68
C TRP A 69 13.24 -6.43 2.53
N SER A 70 12.72 -6.98 3.64
CA SER A 70 11.53 -7.83 3.61
C SER A 70 10.30 -7.04 3.23
N THR A 71 10.13 -5.84 3.80
CA THR A 71 9.02 -4.94 3.48
C THR A 71 9.09 -4.48 2.03
N ARG A 72 10.28 -4.11 1.54
CA ARG A 72 10.48 -3.74 0.13
C ARG A 72 10.18 -4.89 -0.82
N ALA A 73 10.64 -6.11 -0.49
CA ALA A 73 10.35 -7.29 -1.28
C ALA A 73 8.84 -7.54 -1.37
N SER A 74 8.14 -7.50 -0.24
CA SER A 74 6.68 -7.69 -0.21
C SER A 74 5.94 -6.62 -1.00
N LEU A 75 6.31 -5.35 -0.85
CA LEU A 75 5.69 -4.25 -1.58
C LEU A 75 5.88 -4.41 -3.09
N MET A 76 7.10 -4.72 -3.52
CA MET A 76 7.45 -4.78 -4.95
C MET A 76 6.92 -6.03 -5.65
N THR A 77 6.65 -7.10 -4.93
CA THR A 77 6.23 -8.38 -5.53
C THR A 77 4.80 -8.77 -5.21
N GLY A 78 4.18 -8.16 -4.19
CA GLY A 78 2.86 -8.55 -3.69
C GLY A 78 2.83 -9.86 -2.89
N PHE A 79 3.99 -10.48 -2.63
CA PHE A 79 4.11 -11.74 -1.91
C PHE A 79 4.65 -11.54 -0.49
N TYR A 80 4.41 -12.51 0.39
CA TYR A 80 5.12 -12.55 1.67
C TYR A 80 6.62 -12.75 1.45
N PRO A 81 7.50 -12.15 2.27
CA PRO A 81 8.93 -12.18 2.02
C PRO A 81 9.53 -13.60 2.06
N GLN A 82 8.91 -14.54 2.78
CA GLN A 82 9.28 -15.94 2.77
C GLN A 82 9.04 -16.59 1.42
N GLN A 83 7.96 -16.23 0.74
CA GLN A 83 7.58 -16.78 -0.57
C GLN A 83 8.54 -16.35 -1.69
N VAL A 84 9.14 -15.19 -1.52
CA VAL A 84 10.14 -14.64 -2.45
C VAL A 84 11.56 -14.71 -1.89
N ASN A 85 11.80 -15.62 -0.94
CA ASN A 85 13.12 -15.93 -0.40
C ASN A 85 13.86 -14.73 0.23
N LYS A 86 13.10 -13.75 0.77
CA LYS A 86 13.63 -12.47 1.26
C LYS A 86 13.21 -12.13 2.70
N ALA A 87 12.78 -13.13 3.49
CA ALA A 87 12.44 -12.91 4.90
C ALA A 87 13.65 -12.46 5.72
N MET A 88 14.78 -13.15 5.52
CA MET A 88 16.09 -12.86 6.10
C MET A 88 17.16 -13.20 5.06
N SER A 89 18.42 -12.90 5.36
CA SER A 89 19.55 -13.28 4.52
C SER A 89 20.57 -14.01 5.36
N PHE A 90 20.42 -15.33 5.43
CA PHE A 90 21.38 -16.22 6.09
C PHE A 90 22.34 -16.88 5.09
N GLY A 91 22.27 -16.48 3.83
CA GLY A 91 23.11 -16.97 2.75
C GLY A 91 22.51 -18.14 1.96
N PRO A 92 23.20 -18.56 0.87
CA PRO A 92 22.63 -19.48 -0.11
C PRO A 92 22.38 -20.90 0.39
N LYS A 93 22.97 -21.27 1.52
CA LYS A 93 22.76 -22.59 2.16
C LYS A 93 21.59 -22.59 3.14
N ALA A 94 20.97 -21.45 3.42
CA ALA A 94 19.81 -21.39 4.28
C ALA A 94 18.60 -22.05 3.60
N PRO A 95 17.57 -22.48 4.39
CA PRO A 95 16.31 -22.92 3.82
C PRO A 95 15.68 -21.85 2.90
N PHE A 96 14.91 -22.28 1.91
CA PHE A 96 14.15 -21.36 1.07
C PHE A 96 13.29 -20.44 1.95
N GLY A 97 13.15 -19.19 1.55
CA GLY A 97 12.53 -18.12 2.34
C GLY A 97 13.57 -17.25 3.06
N TYR A 98 14.78 -17.75 3.30
CA TYR A 98 15.81 -17.12 4.14
C TYR A 98 17.18 -16.97 3.46
N GLN A 99 17.29 -17.29 2.17
CA GLN A 99 18.56 -17.21 1.44
C GLN A 99 18.95 -15.80 1.06
N GLY A 100 17.97 -14.90 0.96
CA GLY A 100 18.21 -13.48 0.68
C GLY A 100 18.16 -13.10 -0.80
N ASN A 101 17.99 -14.05 -1.71
CA ASN A 101 17.90 -13.81 -3.16
C ASN A 101 16.46 -14.03 -3.64
N ILE A 102 15.89 -13.03 -4.27
CA ILE A 102 14.57 -13.17 -4.90
C ILE A 102 14.74 -14.04 -6.16
N PRO A 103 13.88 -15.06 -6.36
CA PRO A 103 13.90 -15.88 -7.57
C PRO A 103 13.72 -15.03 -8.83
N ARG A 104 14.42 -15.37 -9.91
CA ARG A 104 14.42 -14.59 -11.16
C ARG A 104 13.06 -14.54 -11.85
N GLU A 105 12.25 -15.57 -11.64
CA GLU A 105 10.89 -15.72 -12.16
C GLU A 105 9.84 -14.88 -11.41
N THR A 106 10.24 -14.26 -10.30
CA THR A 106 9.34 -13.41 -9.52
C THR A 106 9.07 -12.10 -10.28
N LYS A 107 7.81 -11.83 -10.55
CA LYS A 107 7.40 -10.56 -11.15
C LYS A 107 7.39 -9.44 -10.13
N PHE A 108 7.70 -8.25 -10.60
CA PHE A 108 7.72 -7.03 -9.82
C PHE A 108 6.57 -6.09 -10.22
N LEU A 109 6.19 -5.22 -9.32
CA LEU A 109 5.14 -4.22 -9.55
C LEU A 109 5.44 -3.30 -10.76
N SER A 110 6.72 -3.17 -11.14
CA SER A 110 7.17 -2.35 -12.26
C SER A 110 7.11 -3.05 -13.63
N GLU A 111 6.70 -4.31 -13.69
CA GLU A 111 6.54 -5.10 -14.92
C GLU A 111 5.07 -5.13 -15.38
#